data_392af68f090da0330c6238318dadad36
#
_entry.id   392af68f090da0330c6238318dadad36
#
_cell.length_a   1.000
_cell.length_b   1.000
_cell.length_c   1.000
_cell.angle_alpha   90.00
_cell.angle_beta   90.00
_cell.angle_gamma   90.00
#
_symmetry.space_group_name_H-M   'P 1'
#
loop_
_entity.id
_entity.type
_entity.pdbx_description
1 polymer ?
#
loop_
_entity_poly.entity_id
_entity_poly.type
_entity_poly.pdbx_seq_one_letter_code
_entity_poly.pdbx_strand_id
1 'polypeptide(L)'
;MMSRYAALSREELATLVPELLLIGQLIDRSGMAHCISAWGREEMLQVAIEEWAASSPLYTKRMQRALKYEGVDIFTLFKGLQLDIGAPPQFMDFRYTVHDRWHGEFHLDHCGALLLSLIHI
;
A
#
# COMPACT_ATOMS: atom_id res chain seq x y z
N MET A 1 -19.62 -0.87 -20.83
CA MET A 1 -18.77 0.31 -21.06
C MET A 1 -17.31 -0.09 -20.89
N MET A 2 -16.49 0.09 -21.92
CA MET A 2 -15.06 -0.13 -21.79
C MET A 2 -14.44 0.95 -20.91
N SER A 3 -13.55 0.53 -20.01
CA SER A 3 -12.75 1.46 -19.21
C SER A 3 -11.90 2.35 -20.13
N ARG A 4 -11.77 3.63 -19.77
CA ARG A 4 -10.84 4.56 -20.45
C ARG A 4 -9.38 4.05 -20.45
N TYR A 5 -9.07 3.14 -19.52
CA TYR A 5 -7.74 2.53 -19.44
C TYR A 5 -7.53 1.39 -20.43
N ALA A 6 -8.58 0.91 -21.09
CA ALA A 6 -8.48 -0.19 -22.04
C ALA A 6 -7.66 0.18 -23.30
N ALA A 7 -7.53 1.47 -23.59
CA ALA A 7 -6.71 1.96 -24.72
C ALA A 7 -5.22 2.06 -24.38
N LEU A 8 -4.84 1.93 -23.12
CA LEU A 8 -3.45 2.00 -22.70
C LEU A 8 -2.74 0.67 -22.95
N SER A 9 -1.47 0.75 -23.35
CA SER A 9 -0.61 -0.43 -23.45
C SER A 9 -0.28 -1.00 -22.07
N ARG A 10 0.21 -2.23 -22.05
CA ARG A 10 0.72 -2.85 -20.83
C ARG A 10 1.84 -2.01 -20.19
N GLU A 11 2.69 -1.44 -21.03
CA GLU A 11 3.83 -0.62 -20.61
C GLU A 11 3.36 0.70 -19.99
N GLU A 12 2.38 1.35 -20.61
CA GLU A 12 1.75 2.56 -20.08
C GLU A 12 1.07 2.28 -18.73
N LEU A 13 0.35 1.16 -18.60
CA LEU A 13 -0.27 0.76 -17.34
C LEU A 13 0.76 0.44 -16.26
N ALA A 14 1.86 -0.22 -16.62
CA ALA A 14 2.94 -0.53 -15.68
C ALA A 14 3.64 0.74 -15.14
N THR A 15 3.60 1.83 -15.90
CA THR A 15 4.09 3.14 -15.45
C THR A 15 3.02 3.90 -14.66
N LEU A 16 1.79 3.89 -15.14
CA LEU A 16 0.68 4.65 -14.54
C LEU A 16 0.30 4.15 -13.14
N VAL A 17 0.19 2.84 -12.96
CA VAL A 17 -0.30 2.27 -11.70
C VAL A 17 0.59 2.64 -10.51
N PRO A 18 1.91 2.46 -10.54
CA PRO A 18 2.78 2.90 -9.45
C PRO A 18 2.70 4.41 -9.19
N GLU A 19 2.59 5.23 -10.24
CA GLU A 19 2.46 6.68 -10.09
C GLU A 19 1.17 7.07 -9.38
N LEU A 20 0.04 6.47 -9.74
CA LEU A 20 -1.23 6.74 -9.08
C LEU A 20 -1.18 6.36 -7.59
N LEU A 21 -0.55 5.24 -7.26
CA LEU A 21 -0.38 4.80 -5.87
C LEU A 21 0.53 5.77 -5.10
N LEU A 22 1.63 6.20 -5.70
CA LEU A 22 2.54 7.17 -5.08
C LEU A 22 1.85 8.51 -4.85
N ILE A 23 1.12 9.02 -5.83
CA ILE A 23 0.35 10.26 -5.68
C ILE A 23 -0.66 10.15 -4.53
N GLY A 24 -1.34 9.02 -4.41
CA GLY A 24 -2.24 8.73 -3.29
C GLY A 24 -1.52 8.81 -1.94
N GLN A 25 -0.33 8.24 -1.84
CA GLN A 25 0.50 8.32 -0.63
C GLN A 25 0.93 9.76 -0.31
N LEU A 26 1.29 10.53 -1.32
CA LEU A 26 1.69 11.94 -1.14
C LEU A 26 0.52 12.80 -0.63
N ILE A 27 -0.68 12.57 -1.14
CA ILE A 27 -1.90 13.26 -0.68
C ILE A 27 -2.20 12.88 0.77
N ASP A 28 -2.14 11.60 1.10
CA ASP A 28 -2.36 11.10 2.45
C ASP A 28 -1.36 11.70 3.44
N ARG A 29 -0.06 11.70 3.09
CA ARG A 29 0.99 12.31 3.91
C ARG A 29 0.78 13.81 4.13
N SER A 30 0.34 14.52 3.12
CA SER A 30 0.00 15.94 3.25
C SER A 30 -1.16 16.14 4.25
N GLY A 31 -2.20 15.33 4.14
CA GLY A 31 -3.33 15.35 5.07
C GLY A 31 -2.89 15.05 6.51
N MET A 32 -2.06 14.04 6.70
CA MET A 32 -1.50 13.68 8.02
C MET A 32 -0.70 14.82 8.62
N ALA A 33 0.14 15.49 7.84
CA ALA A 33 0.92 16.63 8.31
C ALA A 33 0.04 17.79 8.78
N HIS A 34 -1.05 18.08 8.06
CA HIS A 34 -2.02 19.11 8.46
C HIS A 34 -2.79 18.71 9.73
N CYS A 35 -3.16 17.44 9.86
CA CYS A 35 -3.80 16.93 11.07
C CYS A 35 -2.88 17.05 12.29
N ILE A 36 -1.60 16.72 12.16
CA ILE A 36 -0.61 16.87 13.24
C ILE A 36 -0.49 18.34 13.66
N SER A 37 -0.45 19.24 12.67
CA SER A 37 -0.38 20.68 12.93
C SER A 37 -1.62 21.21 13.67
N ALA A 38 -2.81 20.69 13.35
CA ALA A 38 -4.06 21.16 13.94
C ALA A 38 -4.40 20.53 15.28
N TRP A 39 -4.11 19.24 15.47
CA TRP A 39 -4.58 18.46 16.64
C TRP A 39 -3.48 17.70 17.37
N GLY A 40 -2.27 17.69 16.88
CA GLY A 40 -1.14 17.01 17.49
C GLY A 40 -0.92 15.59 16.98
N ARG A 41 0.23 15.05 17.34
CA ARG A 41 0.76 13.78 16.85
C ARG A 41 0.01 12.57 17.39
N GLU A 42 -0.40 12.63 18.66
CA GLU A 42 -1.14 11.53 19.30
C GLU A 42 -2.50 11.32 18.68
N GLU A 43 -3.25 12.39 18.45
CA GLU A 43 -4.55 12.35 17.76
C GLU A 43 -4.39 11.80 16.33
N MET A 44 -3.37 12.24 15.62
CA MET A 44 -3.11 11.75 14.26
C MET A 44 -2.76 10.26 14.26
N LEU A 45 -1.98 9.80 15.21
CA LEU A 45 -1.63 8.38 15.34
C LEU A 45 -2.88 7.53 15.55
N GLN A 46 -3.76 7.96 16.46
CA GLN A 46 -5.01 7.27 16.74
C GLN A 46 -5.92 7.19 15.50
N VAL A 47 -6.08 8.30 14.80
CA VAL A 47 -6.85 8.36 13.54
C VAL A 47 -6.25 7.44 12.48
N ALA A 48 -4.94 7.43 12.32
CA ALA A 48 -4.26 6.58 11.34
C ALA A 48 -4.47 5.08 11.64
N ILE A 49 -4.38 4.69 12.90
CA ILE A 49 -4.62 3.30 13.31
C ILE A 49 -6.07 2.88 13.01
N GLU A 50 -7.03 3.71 13.38
CA GLU A 50 -8.46 3.45 13.15
C GLU A 50 -8.79 3.41 11.65
N GLU A 51 -8.23 4.32 10.86
CA GLU A 51 -8.40 4.36 9.40
C GLU A 51 -7.92 3.06 8.76
N TRP A 52 -6.70 2.64 9.06
CA TRP A 52 -6.13 1.42 8.48
C TRP A 52 -6.86 0.17 8.95
N ALA A 53 -7.23 0.09 10.21
CA ALA A 53 -7.99 -1.02 10.75
C ALA A 53 -9.36 -1.17 10.07
N ALA A 54 -10.01 -0.06 9.75
CA ALA A 54 -11.31 -0.06 9.09
C ALA A 54 -11.21 -0.29 7.59
N SER A 55 -10.24 0.32 6.90
CA SER A 55 -10.15 0.31 5.43
C SER A 55 -9.42 -0.89 4.85
N SER A 56 -8.38 -1.38 5.51
CA SER A 56 -7.52 -2.45 5.00
C SER A 56 -8.28 -3.73 4.62
N PRO A 57 -9.21 -4.27 5.43
CA PRO A 57 -9.99 -5.43 5.02
C PRO A 57 -10.86 -5.17 3.78
N LEU A 58 -11.36 -3.95 3.64
CA LEU A 58 -12.23 -3.60 2.53
C LEU A 58 -11.48 -3.54 1.20
N TYR A 59 -10.36 -2.82 1.13
CA TYR A 59 -9.61 -2.72 -0.11
C TYR A 59 -8.91 -4.05 -0.45
N THR A 60 -8.49 -4.82 0.53
CA THR A 60 -7.90 -6.15 0.31
C THR A 60 -8.91 -7.08 -0.35
N LYS A 61 -10.13 -7.15 0.19
CA LYS A 61 -11.21 -7.96 -0.41
C LYS A 61 -11.58 -7.49 -1.82
N ARG A 62 -11.60 -6.19 -2.06
CA ARG A 62 -11.85 -5.65 -3.39
C ARG A 62 -10.77 -6.06 -4.38
N MET A 63 -9.50 -5.99 -3.98
CA MET A 63 -8.37 -6.42 -4.80
C MET A 63 -8.42 -7.91 -5.11
N GLN A 64 -8.69 -8.74 -4.10
CA GLN A 64 -8.87 -10.19 -4.27
C GLN A 64 -9.96 -10.50 -5.28
N ARG A 65 -11.10 -9.82 -5.18
CA ARG A 65 -12.21 -9.99 -6.11
C ARG A 65 -11.85 -9.53 -7.53
N ALA A 66 -11.23 -8.38 -7.67
CA ALA A 66 -10.85 -7.82 -8.97
C ALA A 66 -9.84 -8.69 -9.70
N LEU A 67 -8.85 -9.24 -8.99
CA LEU A 67 -7.78 -10.06 -9.56
C LEU A 67 -8.01 -11.57 -9.41
N LYS A 68 -9.18 -11.97 -8.88
CA LYS A 68 -9.63 -13.36 -8.78
C LYS A 68 -8.62 -14.27 -8.09
N TYR A 69 -8.14 -13.86 -6.93
CA TYR A 69 -7.31 -14.72 -6.08
C TYR A 69 -7.88 -14.79 -4.67
N GLU A 70 -7.69 -15.93 -4.03
CA GLU A 70 -8.12 -16.17 -2.66
C GLU A 70 -7.17 -17.18 -2.00
N GLY A 71 -7.27 -17.30 -0.70
CA GLY A 71 -6.48 -18.25 0.07
C GLY A 71 -6.16 -17.70 1.45
N VAL A 72 -5.47 -18.52 2.24
CA VAL A 72 -5.09 -18.21 3.61
C VAL A 72 -3.63 -18.58 3.90
N ASP A 73 -2.87 -18.78 2.85
CA ASP A 73 -1.45 -19.19 2.94
C ASP A 73 -0.50 -18.03 2.68
N ILE A 74 0.80 -18.32 2.77
CA ILE A 74 1.87 -17.33 2.59
C ILE A 74 1.86 -16.72 1.17
N PHE A 75 1.48 -17.49 0.16
CA PHE A 75 1.41 -17.00 -1.21
C PHE A 75 0.34 -15.93 -1.36
N THR A 76 -0.83 -16.17 -0.78
CA THR A 76 -1.94 -15.20 -0.77
C THR A 76 -1.55 -13.93 -0.01
N LEU A 77 -0.90 -14.09 1.15
CA LEU A 77 -0.42 -12.96 1.94
C LEU A 77 0.58 -12.11 1.16
N PHE A 78 1.61 -12.74 0.59
CA PHE A 78 2.65 -12.02 -0.16
C PHE A 78 2.10 -11.36 -1.43
N LYS A 79 1.16 -12.02 -2.10
CA LYS A 79 0.47 -11.38 -3.23
C LYS A 79 -0.30 -10.14 -2.78
N GLY A 80 -1.01 -10.23 -1.66
CA GLY A 80 -1.71 -9.09 -1.07
C GLY A 80 -0.77 -7.94 -0.73
N LEU A 81 0.38 -8.23 -0.13
CA LEU A 81 1.37 -7.21 0.21
C LEU A 81 1.94 -6.50 -1.02
N GLN A 82 2.20 -7.24 -2.10
CA GLN A 82 2.68 -6.64 -3.35
C GLN A 82 1.65 -5.76 -4.04
N LEU A 83 0.37 -6.02 -3.80
CA LEU A 83 -0.74 -5.28 -4.40
C LEU A 83 -1.35 -4.26 -3.45
N ASP A 84 -0.75 -4.07 -2.28
CA ASP A 84 -1.25 -3.14 -1.28
C ASP A 84 -1.10 -1.70 -1.76
N ILE A 85 -2.18 -0.94 -1.65
CA ILE A 85 -2.20 0.47 -2.06
C ILE A 85 -1.27 1.34 -1.22
N GLY A 86 -0.93 0.90 -0.02
CA GLY A 86 0.01 1.58 0.87
C GLY A 86 1.48 1.31 0.58
N ALA A 87 1.77 0.42 -0.36
CA ALA A 87 3.13 -0.06 -0.63
C ALA A 87 3.55 0.04 -2.12
N PRO A 88 3.40 1.21 -2.77
CA PRO A 88 3.93 1.36 -4.12
C PRO A 88 5.45 1.19 -4.12
N PRO A 89 6.06 0.63 -5.19
CA PRO A 89 7.48 0.31 -5.22
C PRO A 89 8.42 1.49 -4.93
N GLN A 90 8.04 2.70 -5.33
CA GLN A 90 8.82 3.91 -5.07
C GLN A 90 8.82 4.31 -3.59
N PHE A 91 7.81 3.87 -2.84
CA PHE A 91 7.61 4.21 -1.43
C PHE A 91 8.05 3.10 -0.49
N MET A 92 7.79 1.84 -0.88
CA MET A 92 8.21 0.65 -0.14
C MET A 92 8.71 -0.42 -1.10
N ASP A 93 9.86 -0.99 -0.81
CA ASP A 93 10.43 -2.09 -1.58
C ASP A 93 10.66 -3.29 -0.67
N PHE A 94 10.16 -4.44 -1.12
CA PHE A 94 10.20 -5.69 -0.36
C PHE A 94 10.94 -6.76 -1.12
N ARG A 95 11.68 -7.59 -0.38
CA ARG A 95 12.15 -8.89 -0.85
C ARG A 95 11.41 -9.99 -0.13
N TYR A 96 11.02 -11.01 -0.85
CA TYR A 96 10.26 -12.14 -0.32
C TYR A 96 11.06 -13.42 -0.41
N THR A 97 11.01 -14.22 0.66
CA THR A 97 11.54 -15.59 0.69
C THR A 97 10.42 -16.51 1.14
N VAL A 98 10.10 -17.52 0.34
CA VAL A 98 9.09 -18.52 0.68
C VAL A 98 9.79 -19.81 1.02
N HIS A 99 9.61 -20.30 2.25
CA HIS A 99 10.16 -21.57 2.72
C HIS A 99 9.19 -22.72 2.45
N ASP A 100 7.93 -22.53 2.79
CA ASP A 100 6.85 -23.46 2.51
C ASP A 100 5.51 -22.70 2.48
N ARG A 101 4.40 -23.41 2.33
CA ARG A 101 3.06 -22.84 2.22
C ARG A 101 2.66 -21.95 3.41
N TRP A 102 3.25 -22.19 4.59
CA TRP A 102 2.87 -21.53 5.83
C TRP A 102 3.98 -20.65 6.42
N HIS A 103 5.16 -20.69 5.80
CA HIS A 103 6.32 -19.96 6.28
C HIS A 103 6.96 -19.14 5.17
N GLY A 104 7.19 -17.90 5.45
CA GLY A 104 7.91 -17.00 4.56
C GLY A 104 8.45 -15.82 5.34
N GLU A 105 9.31 -15.08 4.71
CA GLU A 105 9.91 -13.86 5.24
C GLU A 105 9.79 -12.76 4.21
N PHE A 106 9.58 -11.55 4.67
CA PHE A 106 9.74 -10.39 3.82
C PHE A 106 10.69 -9.40 4.50
N HIS A 107 11.47 -8.73 3.69
CA HIS A 107 12.44 -7.74 4.12
C HIS A 107 12.13 -6.42 3.43
N LEU A 108 12.11 -5.34 4.20
CA LEU A 108 11.96 -4.00 3.67
C LEU A 108 13.35 -3.48 3.28
N ASP A 109 13.61 -3.40 1.98
CA ASP A 109 14.83 -2.78 1.46
C ASP A 109 14.73 -1.25 1.46
N HIS A 110 13.49 -0.74 1.34
CA HIS A 110 13.19 0.67 1.42
C HIS A 110 11.80 0.86 2.05
N CYS A 111 11.70 1.77 3.03
CA CYS A 111 10.44 2.14 3.65
C CYS A 111 10.30 3.66 3.67
N GLY A 112 9.50 4.19 2.74
CA GLY A 112 9.24 5.62 2.62
C GLY A 112 8.54 6.19 3.85
N ALA A 113 7.68 5.41 4.50
CA ALA A 113 7.01 5.81 5.74
C ALA A 113 8.01 6.08 6.87
N LEU A 114 8.97 5.19 7.06
CA LEU A 114 10.02 5.35 8.06
C LEU A 114 10.91 6.55 7.75
N LEU A 115 11.35 6.69 6.49
CA LEU A 115 12.21 7.81 6.06
C LEU A 115 11.51 9.15 6.25
N LEU A 116 10.25 9.29 5.86
CA LEU A 116 9.49 10.51 6.07
C LEU A 116 9.27 10.82 7.55
N SER A 117 9.05 9.80 8.35
CA SER A 117 8.92 9.92 9.81
C SER A 117 10.21 10.49 10.44
N LEU A 118 11.38 10.04 9.98
CA LEU A 118 12.67 10.52 10.45
C LEU A 118 12.95 11.96 10.03
N ILE A 119 12.51 12.37 8.84
CA ILE A 119 12.71 13.74 8.33
C ILE A 119 11.84 14.75 9.07
N HIS A 120 10.63 14.35 9.49
CA HIS A 120 9.66 15.23 10.15
C HIS A 120 9.68 15.18 11.69
N ILE A 121 10.65 14.50 12.25
CA ILE A 121 10.95 14.57 13.68
C ILE A 121 11.76 15.84 13.98
#